data_e65d1a35365c8208f9ecba2b4f501809
#
_entry.id   e65d1a35365c8208f9ecba2b4f501809
#
_cell.length_a   1.000
_cell.length_b   1.000
_cell.length_c   1.000
_cell.angle_alpha   90.00
_cell.angle_beta   90.00
_cell.angle_gamma   90.00
#
_symmetry.space_group_name_H-M   'P 1'
#
loop_
_entity.id
_entity.type
_entity.pdbx_description
1 polymer ?
#
loop_
_entity_poly.entity_id
_entity_poly.type
_entity_poly.pdbx_seq_one_letter_code
_entity_poly.pdbx_strand_id
1 'polypeptide(L)'
;MLELTNTSSIRRIGAFIALLLTSTPLAFAQSTPALEAWDANHDGVYTCDEWKHYLERMFNLADRNHDGRLDPSEFVTVRKAAPILADADFGYFDENQDGKITREEFVGKPSEFILSHDRNGDCRVTPEEMKPAENTGAPRQPTRDRWH
;
A
#
# COMPACT_ATOMS: atom_id res chain seq x y z
N MET A 1 -77.42 -16.61 -20.98
CA MET A 1 -78.00 -16.09 -19.70
C MET A 1 -76.89 -15.55 -18.90
N LEU A 2 -76.70 -14.23 -18.94
CA LEU A 2 -77.10 -13.30 -17.88
C LEU A 2 -76.17 -13.45 -16.67
N GLU A 3 -75.50 -12.52 -16.08
CA GLU A 3 -75.45 -11.03 -16.15
C GLU A 3 -74.23 -10.66 -15.28
N LEU A 4 -73.43 -9.67 -15.65
CA LEU A 4 -73.42 -8.29 -15.15
C LEU A 4 -73.45 -8.13 -13.63
N THR A 5 -72.46 -7.56 -13.10
CA THR A 5 -72.42 -6.23 -12.41
C THR A 5 -71.06 -6.07 -11.74
N ASN A 6 -70.26 -5.12 -12.12
CA ASN A 6 -70.25 -3.71 -11.86
C ASN A 6 -69.80 -3.30 -10.44
N THR A 7 -68.97 -2.28 -10.47
CA THR A 7 -68.66 -1.28 -9.42
C THR A 7 -67.64 -1.68 -8.38
N SER A 8 -66.66 -0.94 -8.06
CA SER A 8 -66.45 0.51 -8.05
C SER A 8 -65.02 0.80 -7.61
N SER A 9 -64.44 1.71 -8.32
CA SER A 9 -63.45 2.71 -7.86
C SER A 9 -63.28 2.86 -6.36
N ILE A 10 -62.10 2.68 -5.84
CA ILE A 10 -61.57 3.61 -4.84
C ILE A 10 -60.06 3.87 -5.16
N ARG A 11 -59.81 5.01 -5.73
CA ARG A 11 -58.48 5.61 -5.81
C ARG A 11 -58.00 5.92 -4.40
N ARG A 12 -56.97 5.23 -3.94
CA ARG A 12 -56.19 5.71 -2.81
C ARG A 12 -54.81 6.08 -3.34
N ILE A 13 -54.63 7.36 -3.51
CA ILE A 13 -53.35 8.02 -3.71
C ILE A 13 -52.57 7.86 -2.41
N GLY A 14 -51.72 6.86 -2.34
CA GLY A 14 -50.71 6.74 -1.29
C GLY A 14 -49.44 7.42 -1.78
N ALA A 15 -49.17 8.61 -1.27
CA ALA A 15 -47.91 9.29 -1.48
C ALA A 15 -46.81 8.49 -0.77
N PHE A 16 -46.05 7.70 -1.54
CA PHE A 16 -44.80 7.12 -1.05
C PHE A 16 -43.77 8.23 -1.05
N ILE A 17 -43.52 8.79 0.13
CA ILE A 17 -42.33 9.61 0.37
C ILE A 17 -41.16 8.61 0.36
N ALA A 18 -40.45 8.51 -0.78
CA ALA A 18 -39.17 7.81 -0.89
C ALA A 18 -38.14 8.66 -0.13
N LEU A 19 -37.88 8.24 1.09
CA LEU A 19 -36.75 8.74 1.87
C LEU A 19 -35.46 8.25 1.21
N LEU A 20 -34.85 9.08 0.35
CA LEU A 20 -33.53 8.84 -0.23
C LEU A 20 -32.50 8.96 0.89
N LEU A 21 -32.17 7.83 1.50
CA LEU A 21 -30.96 7.69 2.31
C LEU A 21 -29.75 7.79 1.38
N THR A 22 -29.20 8.99 1.24
CA THR A 22 -27.90 9.19 0.62
C THR A 22 -26.84 8.65 1.56
N SER A 23 -26.53 7.35 1.43
CA SER A 23 -25.34 6.77 2.04
C SER A 23 -24.13 7.31 1.27
N THR A 24 -23.48 8.32 1.86
CA THR A 24 -22.14 8.71 1.42
C THR A 24 -21.20 7.54 1.68
N PRO A 25 -20.51 6.97 0.65
CA PRO A 25 -19.47 6.00 0.91
C PRO A 25 -18.34 6.74 1.63
N LEU A 26 -18.09 6.39 2.87
CA LEU A 26 -16.80 6.65 3.51
C LEU A 26 -15.77 5.91 2.69
N ALA A 27 -15.05 6.62 1.84
CA ALA A 27 -13.88 6.09 1.15
C ALA A 27 -12.79 5.88 2.21
N PHE A 28 -12.80 4.70 2.84
CA PHE A 28 -11.63 4.24 3.56
C PHE A 28 -10.53 4.08 2.51
N ALA A 29 -9.42 4.79 2.70
CA ALA A 29 -8.20 4.50 1.97
C ALA A 29 -7.89 3.02 2.20
N GLN A 30 -8.05 2.21 1.14
CA GLN A 30 -7.78 0.78 1.23
C GLN A 30 -6.27 0.62 1.21
N SER A 31 -5.69 0.39 2.39
CA SER A 31 -4.32 -0.11 2.48
C SER A 31 -4.26 -1.42 1.71
N THR A 32 -3.30 -1.53 0.80
CA THR A 32 -3.10 -2.80 0.11
C THR A 32 -2.49 -3.80 1.09
N PRO A 33 -2.82 -5.09 1.03
CA PRO A 33 -2.23 -6.10 1.92
C PRO A 33 -0.68 -6.09 1.92
N ALA A 34 -0.08 -5.62 0.84
CA ALA A 34 1.36 -5.48 0.72
C ALA A 34 1.93 -4.35 1.60
N LEU A 35 1.19 -3.26 1.80
CA LEU A 35 1.59 -2.16 2.68
C LEU A 35 1.38 -2.51 4.15
N GLU A 36 0.27 -3.15 4.50
CA GLU A 36 0.01 -3.62 5.87
C GLU A 36 1.09 -4.57 6.40
N ALA A 37 1.79 -5.28 5.51
CA ALA A 37 2.83 -6.23 5.91
C ALA A 37 4.02 -5.61 6.63
N TRP A 38 4.27 -4.31 6.43
CA TRP A 38 5.39 -3.60 7.06
C TRP A 38 4.98 -2.41 7.92
N ASP A 39 3.69 -2.05 7.96
CA ASP A 39 3.09 -1.19 8.98
C ASP A 39 3.04 -1.97 10.31
N ALA A 40 4.10 -1.86 11.11
CA ALA A 40 4.31 -2.74 12.26
C ALA A 40 3.39 -2.41 13.43
N ASN A 41 2.97 -1.16 13.55
CA ASN A 41 2.10 -0.67 14.64
C ASN A 41 0.64 -0.52 14.20
N HIS A 42 0.34 -0.71 12.90
CA HIS A 42 -0.99 -0.60 12.29
C HIS A 42 -1.65 0.78 12.50
N ASP A 43 -0.85 1.85 12.49
CA ASP A 43 -1.36 3.22 12.63
C ASP A 43 -1.70 3.87 11.29
N GLY A 44 -1.43 3.20 10.17
CA GLY A 44 -1.64 3.69 8.82
C GLY A 44 -0.66 4.78 8.39
N VAL A 45 0.40 4.98 9.14
CA VAL A 45 1.54 5.83 8.79
C VAL A 45 2.73 4.94 8.47
N TYR A 46 3.33 5.13 7.31
CA TYR A 46 4.42 4.28 6.83
C TYR A 46 5.75 5.01 6.97
N THR A 47 6.66 4.47 7.78
CA THR A 47 7.92 5.11 8.13
C THR A 47 9.14 4.42 7.53
N CYS A 48 10.25 5.16 7.34
CA CYS A 48 11.52 4.58 6.92
C CYS A 48 12.03 3.52 7.92
N ASP A 49 11.77 3.71 9.21
CA ASP A 49 12.21 2.77 10.23
C ASP A 49 11.43 1.46 10.16
N GLU A 50 10.11 1.52 9.96
CA GLU A 50 9.30 0.30 9.77
C GLU A 50 9.72 -0.46 8.51
N TRP A 51 10.01 0.27 7.42
CA TRP A 51 10.54 -0.33 6.21
C TRP A 51 11.87 -1.07 6.46
N LYS A 52 12.82 -0.42 7.14
CA LYS A 52 14.10 -1.07 7.52
C LYS A 52 13.88 -2.31 8.37
N HIS A 53 13.04 -2.22 9.41
CA HIS A 53 12.70 -3.37 10.24
C HIS A 53 12.03 -4.51 9.44
N TYR A 54 11.20 -4.16 8.46
CA TYR A 54 10.62 -5.16 7.58
C TYR A 54 11.68 -5.86 6.73
N LEU A 55 12.58 -5.10 6.11
CA LEU A 55 13.69 -5.67 5.33
C LEU A 55 14.60 -6.53 6.20
N GLU A 56 14.93 -6.11 7.41
CA GLU A 56 15.69 -6.89 8.40
C GLU A 56 15.03 -8.25 8.67
N ARG A 57 13.71 -8.27 8.89
CA ARG A 57 12.97 -9.52 9.10
C ARG A 57 13.03 -10.42 7.87
N MET A 58 12.88 -9.85 6.67
CA MET A 58 12.94 -10.62 5.41
C MET A 58 14.34 -11.17 5.16
N PHE A 59 15.38 -10.39 5.45
CA PHE A 59 16.76 -10.85 5.37
C PHE A 59 17.00 -12.05 6.29
N ASN A 60 16.67 -11.92 7.56
CA ASN A 60 16.86 -12.99 8.56
C ASN A 60 16.06 -14.26 8.25
N LEU A 61 14.89 -14.11 7.61
CA LEU A 61 14.08 -15.25 7.15
C LEU A 61 14.75 -15.99 5.97
N ALA A 62 15.39 -15.24 5.09
CA ALA A 62 15.94 -15.75 3.86
C ALA A 62 17.36 -16.29 4.03
N ASP A 63 18.19 -15.67 4.88
CA ASP A 63 19.55 -16.10 5.23
C ASP A 63 19.50 -17.41 6.04
N ARG A 64 19.38 -18.51 5.32
CA ARG A 64 19.19 -19.86 5.92
C ARG A 64 20.47 -20.48 6.41
N ASN A 65 21.58 -20.13 5.77
CA ASN A 65 22.90 -20.64 6.12
C ASN A 65 23.58 -19.77 7.18
N HIS A 66 22.99 -18.59 7.50
CA HIS A 66 23.46 -17.62 8.48
C HIS A 66 24.88 -17.08 8.19
N ASP A 67 25.23 -16.93 6.89
CA ASP A 67 26.51 -16.34 6.50
C ASP A 67 26.48 -14.80 6.44
N GLY A 68 25.32 -14.19 6.72
CA GLY A 68 25.12 -12.75 6.70
C GLY A 68 24.97 -12.15 5.31
N ARG A 69 24.70 -12.99 4.32
CA ARG A 69 24.52 -12.62 2.92
C ARG A 69 23.36 -13.42 2.33
N LEU A 70 22.75 -12.91 1.26
CA LEU A 70 21.76 -13.66 0.49
C LEU A 70 22.37 -14.05 -0.86
N ASP A 71 22.39 -15.34 -1.15
CA ASP A 71 22.65 -15.82 -2.50
C ASP A 71 21.36 -15.78 -3.35
N PRO A 72 21.41 -15.99 -4.70
CA PRO A 72 20.24 -15.97 -5.55
C PRO A 72 19.15 -16.97 -5.13
N SER A 73 19.51 -18.12 -4.53
CA SER A 73 18.52 -19.12 -4.08
C SER A 73 17.82 -18.69 -2.80
N GLU A 74 18.52 -18.03 -1.90
CA GLU A 74 17.99 -17.46 -0.68
C GLU A 74 17.10 -16.25 -0.97
N PHE A 75 17.49 -15.41 -1.93
CA PHE A 75 16.69 -14.27 -2.37
C PHE A 75 15.32 -14.68 -2.94
N VAL A 76 15.20 -15.87 -3.54
CA VAL A 76 13.89 -16.43 -3.92
C VAL A 76 12.96 -16.56 -2.71
N THR A 77 13.50 -16.81 -1.51
CA THR A 77 12.68 -16.86 -0.28
C THR A 77 12.12 -15.48 0.06
N VAL A 78 12.93 -14.42 -0.10
CA VAL A 78 12.42 -13.02 0.07
C VAL A 78 11.24 -12.76 -0.85
N ARG A 79 11.39 -13.04 -2.15
CA ARG A 79 10.32 -12.80 -3.14
C ARG A 79 9.03 -13.56 -2.86
N LYS A 80 9.13 -14.74 -2.26
CA LYS A 80 7.96 -15.55 -1.87
C LYS A 80 7.31 -15.07 -0.58
N ALA A 81 8.11 -14.60 0.38
CA ALA A 81 7.64 -14.21 1.70
C ALA A 81 7.14 -12.77 1.76
N ALA A 82 7.66 -11.91 0.88
CA ALA A 82 7.39 -10.47 0.87
C ALA A 82 6.61 -10.08 -0.41
N PRO A 83 5.28 -9.95 -0.36
CA PRO A 83 4.48 -9.61 -1.56
C PRO A 83 4.93 -8.32 -2.24
N ILE A 84 5.36 -7.32 -1.48
CA ILE A 84 5.86 -6.05 -2.00
C ILE A 84 7.20 -6.20 -2.75
N LEU A 85 7.94 -7.29 -2.51
CA LEU A 85 9.21 -7.62 -3.16
C LEU A 85 9.10 -8.81 -4.13
N ALA A 86 7.88 -9.24 -4.48
CA ALA A 86 7.66 -10.42 -5.31
C ALA A 86 8.35 -10.35 -6.68
N ASP A 87 8.38 -9.15 -7.27
CA ASP A 87 8.99 -8.87 -8.56
C ASP A 87 10.37 -8.20 -8.45
N ALA A 88 10.94 -8.18 -7.23
CA ALA A 88 12.24 -7.55 -7.00
C ALA A 88 13.35 -8.25 -7.78
N ASP A 89 14.24 -7.46 -8.37
CA ASP A 89 15.41 -7.94 -9.09
C ASP A 89 16.60 -8.13 -8.14
N PHE A 90 17.31 -9.25 -8.26
CA PHE A 90 18.50 -9.55 -7.45
C PHE A 90 19.59 -8.50 -7.66
N GLY A 91 19.85 -8.13 -8.92
CA GLY A 91 20.89 -7.17 -9.28
C GLY A 91 20.61 -5.74 -8.80
N TYR A 92 19.35 -5.42 -8.50
CA TYR A 92 19.02 -4.13 -7.87
C TYR A 92 19.58 -4.03 -6.44
N PHE A 93 19.62 -5.15 -5.73
CA PHE A 93 20.17 -5.23 -4.36
C PHE A 93 21.66 -5.51 -4.35
N ASP A 94 22.17 -6.33 -5.25
CA ASP A 94 23.60 -6.65 -5.41
C ASP A 94 24.30 -5.47 -6.10
N GLU A 95 24.64 -4.42 -5.32
CA GLU A 95 25.21 -3.17 -5.85
C GLU A 95 26.64 -3.37 -6.38
N ASN A 96 27.40 -4.21 -5.70
CA ASN A 96 28.80 -4.46 -6.04
C ASN A 96 28.98 -5.57 -7.10
N GLN A 97 27.87 -6.26 -7.47
CA GLN A 97 27.81 -7.33 -8.47
C GLN A 97 28.73 -8.53 -8.13
N ASP A 98 28.86 -8.84 -6.84
CA ASP A 98 29.67 -9.98 -6.39
C ASP A 98 28.85 -11.30 -6.36
N GLY A 99 27.58 -11.26 -6.75
CA GLY A 99 26.68 -12.40 -6.78
C GLY A 99 26.07 -12.74 -5.42
N LYS A 100 26.20 -11.85 -4.45
CA LYS A 100 25.60 -11.95 -3.12
C LYS A 100 25.05 -10.59 -2.70
N ILE A 101 24.03 -10.60 -1.86
CA ILE A 101 23.47 -9.39 -1.28
C ILE A 101 23.83 -9.36 0.20
N THR A 102 24.62 -8.39 0.61
CA THR A 102 24.93 -8.16 2.02
C THR A 102 23.71 -7.59 2.76
N ARG A 103 23.72 -7.65 4.08
CA ARG A 103 22.66 -7.03 4.91
C ARG A 103 22.55 -5.53 4.65
N GLU A 104 23.69 -4.86 4.55
CA GLU A 104 23.76 -3.41 4.28
C GLU A 104 23.13 -3.07 2.93
N GLU A 105 23.44 -3.81 1.89
CA GLU A 105 22.88 -3.62 0.56
C GLU A 105 21.36 -3.85 0.54
N PHE A 106 20.90 -4.88 1.25
CA PHE A 106 19.48 -5.21 1.29
C PHE A 106 18.67 -4.20 2.12
N VAL A 107 19.08 -3.97 3.37
CA VAL A 107 18.35 -3.11 4.33
C VAL A 107 18.50 -1.63 3.99
N GLY A 108 19.60 -1.26 3.32
CA GLY A 108 19.84 0.10 2.88
C GLY A 108 18.95 0.59 1.75
N LYS A 109 18.21 -0.32 1.07
CA LYS A 109 17.35 0.08 -0.04
C LYS A 109 16.12 0.87 0.43
N PRO A 110 15.88 2.05 -0.16
CA PRO A 110 14.71 2.85 0.17
C PRO A 110 13.43 2.18 -0.34
N SER A 111 12.31 2.49 0.32
CA SER A 111 10.99 2.11 -0.18
C SER A 111 10.57 3.04 -1.31
N GLU A 112 10.26 2.49 -2.49
CA GLU A 112 9.68 3.28 -3.59
C GLU A 112 8.33 3.90 -3.20
N PHE A 113 7.58 3.22 -2.34
CA PHE A 113 6.33 3.77 -1.82
C PHE A 113 6.58 5.05 -1.02
N ILE A 114 7.55 5.04 -0.08
CA ILE A 114 7.91 6.24 0.68
C ILE A 114 8.43 7.31 -0.26
N LEU A 115 9.38 6.97 -1.16
CA LEU A 115 9.94 7.94 -2.11
C LEU A 115 8.89 8.64 -2.97
N SER A 116 7.80 7.95 -3.30
CA SER A 116 6.75 8.48 -4.17
C SER A 116 5.68 9.28 -3.43
N HIS A 117 5.45 9.00 -2.15
CA HIS A 117 4.34 9.59 -1.38
C HIS A 117 4.80 10.57 -0.30
N ASP A 118 5.99 10.42 0.26
CA ASP A 118 6.56 11.35 1.24
C ASP A 118 6.84 12.70 0.57
N ARG A 119 5.89 13.63 0.72
CA ARG A 119 5.93 14.93 0.05
C ARG A 119 6.78 15.95 0.77
N ASN A 120 6.88 15.81 2.09
CA ASN A 120 7.59 16.75 2.94
C ASN A 120 9.03 16.30 3.24
N GLY A 121 9.38 15.04 2.96
CA GLY A 121 10.70 14.45 3.12
C GLY A 121 11.04 14.15 4.58
N ASP A 122 10.05 13.87 5.43
CA ASP A 122 10.26 13.54 6.84
C ASP A 122 10.40 12.04 7.12
N CYS A 123 10.47 11.23 6.06
CA CYS A 123 10.52 9.75 6.13
C CYS A 123 9.25 9.13 6.73
N ARG A 124 8.11 9.77 6.53
CA ARG A 124 6.79 9.28 6.95
C ARG A 124 5.81 9.52 5.82
N VAL A 125 4.96 8.55 5.55
CA VAL A 125 3.82 8.69 4.64
C VAL A 125 2.54 8.62 5.46
N THR A 126 1.89 9.75 5.58
CA THR A 126 0.61 9.88 6.31
C THR A 126 -0.58 9.60 5.38
N PRO A 127 -1.78 9.32 5.93
CA PRO A 127 -2.99 9.21 5.12
C PRO A 127 -3.31 10.44 4.26
N GLU A 128 -2.86 11.64 4.67
CA GLU A 128 -3.00 12.87 3.90
C GLU A 128 -2.10 12.88 2.67
N GLU A 129 -0.90 12.36 2.80
CA GLU A 129 0.06 12.26 1.70
C GLU A 129 -0.30 11.19 0.68
N MET A 130 -1.02 10.16 1.11
CA MET A 130 -1.56 9.14 0.21
C MET A 130 -2.74 9.63 -0.65
N LYS A 131 -3.40 10.73 -0.26
CA LYS A 131 -4.47 11.33 -1.08
C LYS A 131 -3.87 11.90 -2.37
N PRO A 132 -4.60 11.81 -3.50
CA PRO A 132 -4.18 12.50 -4.72
C PRO A 132 -3.91 13.97 -4.42
N ALA A 133 -2.79 14.50 -4.92
CA ALA A 133 -2.49 15.92 -4.76
C ALA A 133 -3.64 16.72 -5.37
N GLU A 134 -4.44 17.41 -4.54
CA GLU A 134 -5.33 18.45 -5.05
C GLU A 134 -4.46 19.46 -5.79
N ASN A 135 -4.89 19.81 -6.99
CA ASN A 135 -4.14 20.60 -7.97
C ASN A 135 -3.96 22.04 -7.50
N THR A 136 -3.28 22.25 -6.36
CA THR A 136 -2.79 23.56 -5.94
C THR A 136 -1.43 23.74 -6.59
N GLY A 137 -1.40 24.47 -7.72
CA GLY A 137 -0.30 24.68 -8.65
C GLY A 137 1.04 25.16 -8.08
N ALA A 138 1.61 24.45 -7.13
CA ALA A 138 2.96 24.68 -6.65
C ALA A 138 3.93 23.73 -7.38
N PRO A 139 5.04 24.22 -7.95
CA PRO A 139 6.03 23.40 -8.64
C PRO A 139 6.73 22.45 -7.66
N ARG A 140 6.70 21.16 -7.93
CA ARG A 140 7.49 20.15 -7.19
C ARG A 140 8.97 20.39 -7.46
N GLN A 141 9.74 20.68 -6.42
CA GLN A 141 11.20 20.60 -6.50
C GLN A 141 11.62 19.15 -6.17
N PRO A 142 12.38 18.49 -7.04
CA PRO A 142 12.94 17.19 -6.74
C PRO A 142 14.11 17.35 -5.76
N THR A 143 13.91 16.97 -4.51
CA THR A 143 14.99 16.88 -3.53
C THR A 143 15.79 15.61 -3.76
N ARG A 144 16.83 15.67 -4.58
CA ARG A 144 17.67 14.55 -5.00
C ARG A 144 18.81 14.20 -4.04
N ASP A 145 19.00 14.96 -2.95
CA ASP A 145 20.28 14.99 -2.22
C ASP A 145 20.21 14.52 -0.75
N ARG A 146 19.22 13.72 -0.35
CA ARG A 146 19.05 13.40 1.08
C ARG A 146 19.38 11.94 1.49
N TRP A 147 20.05 11.19 0.62
CA TRP A 147 20.39 9.77 0.90
C TRP A 147 21.89 9.51 1.08
N HIS A 148 22.67 10.51 1.52
CA HIS A 148 24.09 10.34 1.89
C HIS A 148 24.29 10.47 3.38
#